data_ae07f2265222460d675a428c7158f64d
#
_entry.id   ae07f2265222460d675a428c7158f64d
#
_cell.length_a   1.000
_cell.length_b   1.000
_cell.length_c   1.000
_cell.angle_alpha   90.00
_cell.angle_beta   90.00
_cell.angle_gamma   90.00
#
_symmetry.space_group_name_H-M   'P 1'
#
loop_
_entity.id
_entity.type
_entity.pdbx_description
1 polymer ?
#
loop_
_entity_poly.entity_id
_entity_poly.type
_entity_poly.pdbx_seq_one_letter_code
_entity_poly.pdbx_strand_id
1 'polypeptide(L)'
;MDNILDKIIELNKNTSKIDSDVFIVELKLESELIPVINKIYDEGLIQYIKIDSTIILASDLHKNLDKTIKIDFIVSELKKIGYYATFDEFVIENRFKIPEKDFYIKSISFDSKDNLESEEILKYKAITNLINQLTIVSKFKIDEHIKTICLIQDNSFLELEIDNIVYEEFLEVKNITFINQYISDITSYKEKKSLFIKELINFLSNKTKKERFNELILYFEEFYEKCGTSFEYYLSNFSFNKIKLELDNSVLDYSKNIRAIINDSQSKLIAIPAAFILGASQIDYTNPFALKNCIIVISAFLFSYIISIFINNQINAIEIIEDNLTNYKSVYKRSKANQLEDERELDNLKKLIIRSFNKTEKELSSQQSRLGILQYCNWGISVALLLSIFAVFLNNNGQELWQQLTLYLQKAGFR
;
A
#
# COMPACT_ATOMS: atom_id res chain seq x y z
N MET A 1 -54.17 2.42 2.65
CA MET A 1 -54.27 2.27 4.12
C MET A 1 -53.77 3.56 4.76
N ASP A 2 -54.67 4.32 5.37
CA ASP A 2 -54.21 5.54 6.09
C ASP A 2 -53.27 5.12 7.21
N ASN A 3 -52.02 5.61 7.14
CA ASN A 3 -51.02 5.27 8.12
C ASN A 3 -51.38 5.95 9.46
N ILE A 4 -51.46 5.19 10.54
CA ILE A 4 -51.78 5.70 11.88
C ILE A 4 -50.79 6.77 12.31
N LEU A 5 -49.51 6.62 11.92
CA LEU A 5 -48.46 7.62 12.17
C LEU A 5 -48.85 8.99 11.59
N ASP A 6 -49.35 9.03 10.35
CA ASP A 6 -49.73 10.31 9.71
C ASP A 6 -50.89 10.99 10.46
N LYS A 7 -51.84 10.23 11.01
CA LYS A 7 -52.95 10.75 11.81
C LYS A 7 -52.48 11.34 13.15
N ILE A 8 -51.49 10.72 13.80
CA ILE A 8 -50.93 11.23 15.02
C ILE A 8 -50.10 12.51 14.75
N ILE A 9 -49.35 12.55 13.63
CA ILE A 9 -48.62 13.73 13.18
C ILE A 9 -49.59 14.92 12.98
N GLU A 10 -50.74 14.66 12.36
CA GLU A 10 -51.77 15.67 12.11
C GLU A 10 -52.38 16.20 13.42
N LEU A 11 -52.76 15.28 14.33
CA LEU A 11 -53.27 15.69 15.67
C LEU A 11 -52.26 16.48 16.46
N ASN A 12 -50.96 16.25 16.23
CA ASN A 12 -49.88 16.93 16.94
C ASN A 12 -49.57 18.35 16.48
N LYS A 13 -50.03 18.74 15.31
CA LYS A 13 -49.78 20.11 14.80
C LYS A 13 -50.40 21.22 15.68
N ASN A 14 -51.34 20.87 16.55
CA ASN A 14 -52.13 21.87 17.24
C ASN A 14 -51.72 22.20 18.68
N THR A 15 -51.16 21.34 19.47
CA THR A 15 -50.47 21.64 20.78
C THR A 15 -49.97 20.38 21.48
N SER A 16 -48.82 20.40 22.17
CA SER A 16 -48.38 19.28 22.96
C SER A 16 -47.50 19.67 24.12
N LYS A 17 -47.76 19.09 25.28
CA LYS A 17 -46.83 19.03 26.40
C LYS A 17 -46.30 17.59 26.49
N ILE A 18 -45.03 17.44 26.74
CA ILE A 18 -44.39 16.12 26.95
C ILE A 18 -44.05 16.07 28.44
N ASP A 19 -44.59 15.07 29.12
CA ASP A 19 -44.12 14.62 30.42
C ASP A 19 -43.43 13.28 30.21
N SER A 20 -42.48 12.86 31.04
CA SER A 20 -41.53 11.77 30.81
C SER A 20 -42.14 10.43 30.35
N ASP A 21 -43.34 10.14 30.78
CA ASP A 21 -44.02 8.85 30.47
C ASP A 21 -45.34 9.01 29.72
N VAL A 22 -45.84 10.23 29.53
CA VAL A 22 -47.10 10.52 28.89
C VAL A 22 -46.96 11.67 27.91
N PHE A 23 -47.45 11.44 26.72
CA PHE A 23 -47.51 12.46 25.68
C PHE A 23 -48.92 13.00 25.61
N ILE A 24 -49.12 14.29 25.88
CA ILE A 24 -50.45 14.93 25.98
C ILE A 24 -50.69 15.84 24.80
N VAL A 25 -51.78 15.58 24.08
CA VAL A 25 -52.28 16.46 23.03
C VAL A 25 -53.54 17.13 23.55
N GLU A 26 -53.58 18.48 23.51
CA GLU A 26 -54.75 19.28 23.84
C GLU A 26 -55.30 19.88 22.54
N LEU A 27 -56.58 19.57 22.23
CA LEU A 27 -57.23 20.05 21.02
C LEU A 27 -58.73 20.32 21.22
N LYS A 28 -59.33 21.18 20.39
CA LYS A 28 -60.79 21.35 20.33
C LYS A 28 -61.40 20.20 19.53
N LEU A 29 -62.36 19.54 20.10
CA LEU A 29 -63.00 18.35 19.48
C LEU A 29 -63.96 18.75 18.35
N GLU A 30 -63.57 18.48 17.12
CA GLU A 30 -64.37 18.66 15.92
C GLU A 30 -64.89 17.30 15.45
N SER A 31 -66.05 17.32 14.76
CA SER A 31 -66.69 16.08 14.28
C SER A 31 -65.82 15.24 13.40
N GLU A 32 -64.92 15.87 12.63
CA GLU A 32 -63.97 15.18 11.70
C GLU A 32 -62.84 14.43 12.44
N LEU A 33 -62.51 14.83 13.67
CA LEU A 33 -61.47 14.20 14.47
C LEU A 33 -61.94 12.94 15.17
N ILE A 34 -63.25 12.76 15.41
CA ILE A 34 -63.78 11.64 16.18
C ILE A 34 -63.40 10.29 15.55
N PRO A 35 -63.57 10.04 14.23
CA PRO A 35 -63.18 8.78 13.63
C PRO A 35 -61.69 8.51 13.73
N VAL A 36 -60.85 9.56 13.68
CA VAL A 36 -59.39 9.50 13.82
C VAL A 36 -59.00 9.07 15.23
N ILE A 37 -59.58 9.77 16.24
CA ILE A 37 -59.33 9.48 17.65
C ILE A 37 -59.75 8.06 18.02
N ASN A 38 -60.98 7.65 17.59
CA ASN A 38 -61.47 6.29 17.83
C ASN A 38 -60.52 5.22 17.24
N LYS A 39 -60.04 5.43 16.02
CA LYS A 39 -59.14 4.48 15.39
C LYS A 39 -57.82 4.37 16.16
N ILE A 40 -57.27 5.50 16.63
CA ILE A 40 -56.03 5.54 17.43
C ILE A 40 -56.26 4.89 18.81
N TYR A 41 -57.44 5.06 19.40
CA TYR A 41 -57.84 4.45 20.66
C TYR A 41 -57.99 2.91 20.51
N ASP A 42 -58.61 2.43 19.47
CA ASP A 42 -58.78 1.01 19.18
C ASP A 42 -57.45 0.28 18.96
N GLU A 43 -56.43 0.98 18.46
CA GLU A 43 -55.06 0.47 18.35
C GLU A 43 -54.27 0.48 19.70
N GLY A 44 -54.91 0.95 20.79
CA GLY A 44 -54.30 0.91 22.10
C GLY A 44 -53.24 1.97 22.35
N LEU A 45 -53.18 3.02 21.53
CA LEU A 45 -52.17 4.08 21.64
C LEU A 45 -52.55 5.19 22.64
N ILE A 46 -53.82 5.29 23.01
CA ILE A 46 -54.33 6.27 23.93
C ILE A 46 -54.55 5.65 25.30
N GLN A 47 -54.00 6.29 26.34
CA GLN A 47 -54.20 5.88 27.71
C GLN A 47 -55.47 6.44 28.28
N TYR A 48 -55.70 7.74 28.14
CA TYR A 48 -56.90 8.43 28.64
C TYR A 48 -57.30 9.57 27.70
N ILE A 49 -58.64 9.81 27.62
CA ILE A 49 -59.21 11.02 27.03
C ILE A 49 -59.87 11.77 28.15
N LYS A 50 -59.55 13.05 28.34
CA LYS A 50 -60.05 13.88 29.43
C LYS A 50 -60.71 15.15 28.90
N ILE A 51 -61.79 15.57 29.56
CA ILE A 51 -62.33 16.93 29.46
C ILE A 51 -62.20 17.57 30.83
N ASP A 52 -61.52 18.69 30.90
CA ASP A 52 -61.07 19.31 32.15
C ASP A 52 -60.26 18.30 32.99
N SER A 53 -60.82 17.72 34.03
CA SER A 53 -60.16 16.70 34.85
C SER A 53 -60.91 15.38 34.84
N THR A 54 -61.97 15.22 34.02
CA THR A 54 -62.80 14.02 33.98
C THR A 54 -62.42 13.11 32.80
N ILE A 55 -62.15 11.85 33.06
CA ILE A 55 -61.87 10.82 32.04
C ILE A 55 -63.17 10.50 31.33
N ILE A 56 -63.19 10.50 29.99
CA ILE A 56 -64.32 10.10 29.16
C ILE A 56 -63.97 8.88 28.30
N LEU A 57 -64.98 8.12 27.93
CA LEU A 57 -64.81 7.00 26.98
C LEU A 57 -64.78 7.54 25.54
N ALA A 58 -64.04 6.84 24.66
CA ALA A 58 -64.00 7.17 23.23
C ALA A 58 -65.40 7.15 22.59
N SER A 59 -66.31 6.29 23.07
CA SER A 59 -67.72 6.23 22.64
C SER A 59 -68.51 7.51 22.95
N ASP A 60 -68.11 8.31 23.93
CA ASP A 60 -68.82 9.53 24.37
C ASP A 60 -68.28 10.84 23.72
N LEU A 61 -67.33 10.72 22.80
CA LEU A 61 -66.77 11.88 22.09
C LEU A 61 -67.88 12.67 21.35
N HIS A 62 -68.84 12.00 20.72
CA HIS A 62 -69.97 12.65 20.01
C HIS A 62 -70.80 13.57 20.88
N LYS A 63 -70.84 13.33 22.21
CA LYS A 63 -71.59 14.14 23.16
C LYS A 63 -70.86 15.41 23.60
N ASN A 64 -69.58 15.52 23.23
CA ASN A 64 -68.69 16.53 23.74
C ASN A 64 -68.07 17.40 22.62
N LEU A 65 -68.74 17.54 21.50
CA LEU A 65 -68.32 18.41 20.41
C LEU A 65 -68.05 19.83 20.90
N ASP A 66 -67.14 20.53 20.26
CA ASP A 66 -66.68 21.90 20.54
C ASP A 66 -65.98 22.10 21.90
N LYS A 67 -65.86 21.08 22.71
CA LYS A 67 -65.06 21.16 23.97
C LYS A 67 -63.61 20.89 23.70
N THR A 68 -62.76 21.45 24.58
CA THR A 68 -61.31 21.12 24.59
C THR A 68 -61.10 19.77 25.29
N ILE A 69 -60.50 18.87 24.58
CA ILE A 69 -60.14 17.54 25.10
C ILE A 69 -58.63 17.43 25.24
N LYS A 70 -58.20 16.62 26.23
CA LYS A 70 -56.81 16.21 26.43
C LYS A 70 -56.70 14.73 26.16
N ILE A 71 -55.80 14.35 25.28
CA ILE A 71 -55.52 12.97 24.92
C ILE A 71 -54.16 12.61 25.45
N ASP A 72 -54.11 11.64 26.39
CA ASP A 72 -52.90 11.12 26.97
C ASP A 72 -52.48 9.87 26.17
N PHE A 73 -51.32 9.89 25.50
CA PHE A 73 -50.81 8.76 24.71
C PHE A 73 -49.82 7.92 25.51
N ILE A 74 -49.74 6.63 25.18
CA ILE A 74 -48.76 5.71 25.76
C ILE A 74 -47.46 5.80 24.95
N VAL A 75 -46.41 6.42 25.50
CA VAL A 75 -45.14 6.70 24.81
C VAL A 75 -44.49 5.41 24.26
N SER A 76 -44.51 4.30 25.01
CA SER A 76 -43.96 3.03 24.57
C SER A 76 -44.66 2.47 23.34
N GLU A 77 -45.99 2.64 23.22
CA GLU A 77 -46.74 2.21 22.06
C GLU A 77 -46.53 3.13 20.84
N LEU A 78 -46.38 4.43 21.07
CA LEU A 78 -46.02 5.40 20.02
C LEU A 78 -44.68 5.06 19.35
N LYS A 79 -43.68 4.66 20.13
CA LYS A 79 -42.38 4.25 19.62
C LYS A 79 -42.47 3.03 18.69
N LYS A 80 -43.33 2.05 18.97
CA LYS A 80 -43.55 0.88 18.13
C LYS A 80 -44.07 1.20 16.72
N ILE A 81 -44.80 2.30 16.60
CA ILE A 81 -45.31 2.78 15.30
C ILE A 81 -44.40 3.80 14.64
N GLY A 82 -43.23 4.10 15.22
CA GLY A 82 -42.24 5.01 14.68
C GLY A 82 -42.40 6.47 15.07
N TYR A 83 -43.20 6.79 16.12
CA TYR A 83 -43.33 8.17 16.64
C TYR A 83 -42.43 8.38 17.85
N TYR A 84 -41.54 9.37 17.75
CA TYR A 84 -40.59 9.73 18.81
C TYR A 84 -40.81 11.18 19.23
N ALA A 85 -40.93 11.42 20.55
CA ALA A 85 -41.14 12.77 21.07
C ALA A 85 -39.85 13.62 20.99
N THR A 86 -38.71 12.98 21.27
CA THR A 86 -37.40 13.65 21.22
C THR A 86 -36.44 12.93 20.31
N PHE A 87 -35.42 13.67 19.82
CA PHE A 87 -34.37 13.07 19.02
C PHE A 87 -33.51 12.10 19.83
N ASP A 88 -33.32 12.36 21.13
CA ASP A 88 -32.63 11.47 22.06
C ASP A 88 -33.25 10.07 22.12
N GLU A 89 -34.58 10.04 22.33
CA GLU A 89 -35.32 8.79 22.35
C GLU A 89 -35.13 8.01 21.05
N PHE A 90 -35.19 8.71 19.90
CA PHE A 90 -34.96 8.11 18.60
C PHE A 90 -33.56 7.53 18.47
N VAL A 91 -32.52 8.28 18.85
CA VAL A 91 -31.12 7.81 18.75
C VAL A 91 -30.87 6.63 19.68
N ILE A 92 -31.36 6.66 20.93
CA ILE A 92 -31.20 5.57 21.90
C ILE A 92 -31.79 4.26 21.37
N GLU A 93 -32.98 4.32 20.80
CA GLU A 93 -33.67 3.14 20.26
C GLU A 93 -33.03 2.61 18.98
N ASN A 94 -32.53 3.52 18.09
CA ASN A 94 -32.15 3.20 16.72
C ASN A 94 -30.65 3.32 16.44
N ARG A 95 -29.80 3.46 17.46
CA ARG A 95 -28.34 3.71 17.32
C ARG A 95 -27.56 2.65 16.53
N PHE A 96 -28.07 1.40 16.49
CA PHE A 96 -27.39 0.31 15.79
C PHE A 96 -27.93 0.03 14.39
N LYS A 97 -29.13 0.52 14.09
CA LYS A 97 -29.77 0.26 12.78
C LYS A 97 -30.69 1.42 12.41
N ILE A 98 -30.51 1.92 11.21
CA ILE A 98 -31.45 2.88 10.62
C ILE A 98 -32.80 2.19 10.45
N PRO A 99 -33.92 2.77 10.95
CA PRO A 99 -35.22 2.15 10.81
C PRO A 99 -35.59 1.94 9.32
N GLU A 100 -36.18 0.78 9.02
CA GLU A 100 -36.72 0.47 7.69
C GLU A 100 -38.16 0.96 7.52
N LYS A 101 -38.85 1.20 8.64
CA LYS A 101 -40.23 1.72 8.66
C LYS A 101 -40.21 3.23 8.72
N ASP A 102 -41.32 3.83 8.27
CA ASP A 102 -41.53 5.28 8.41
C ASP A 102 -41.49 5.68 9.87
N PHE A 103 -40.89 6.82 10.14
CA PHE A 103 -40.80 7.39 11.50
C PHE A 103 -40.91 8.92 11.47
N TYR A 104 -41.36 9.45 12.61
CA TYR A 104 -41.48 10.88 12.85
C TYR A 104 -40.80 11.26 14.16
N ILE A 105 -40.05 12.35 14.14
CA ILE A 105 -39.39 12.90 15.34
C ILE A 105 -39.91 14.31 15.59
N LYS A 106 -40.66 14.49 16.67
CA LYS A 106 -41.35 15.71 16.95
C LYS A 106 -40.42 16.90 17.25
N SER A 107 -39.42 16.70 18.10
CA SER A 107 -38.53 17.78 18.57
C SER A 107 -37.82 18.50 17.43
N ILE A 108 -37.58 17.84 16.32
CA ILE A 108 -36.92 18.39 15.11
C ILE A 108 -37.90 18.51 13.94
N SER A 109 -39.20 18.18 14.16
CA SER A 109 -40.27 18.20 13.15
C SER A 109 -39.90 17.42 11.86
N PHE A 110 -39.20 16.29 12.01
CA PHE A 110 -38.72 15.48 10.88
C PHE A 110 -39.63 14.29 10.61
N ASP A 111 -40.12 14.17 9.37
CA ASP A 111 -40.79 12.98 8.84
C ASP A 111 -39.82 12.24 7.89
N SER A 112 -39.67 10.93 8.10
CA SER A 112 -38.83 10.08 7.25
C SER A 112 -39.26 10.04 5.76
N LYS A 113 -40.49 10.45 5.46
CA LYS A 113 -41.02 10.60 4.10
C LYS A 113 -40.58 11.89 3.41
N ASP A 114 -40.06 12.87 4.19
CA ASP A 114 -39.62 14.14 3.64
C ASP A 114 -38.35 13.95 2.80
N ASN A 115 -38.27 14.64 1.68
CA ASN A 115 -37.11 14.62 0.79
C ASN A 115 -35.91 15.40 1.32
N LEU A 116 -36.10 16.22 2.36
CA LEU A 116 -35.08 17.05 2.96
C LEU A 116 -34.68 16.49 4.33
N GLU A 117 -33.45 16.01 4.42
CA GLU A 117 -32.90 15.52 5.68
C GLU A 117 -32.32 16.70 6.50
N SER A 118 -32.66 16.75 7.77
CA SER A 118 -32.06 17.72 8.69
C SER A 118 -30.61 17.34 9.00
N GLU A 119 -29.81 18.31 9.47
CA GLU A 119 -28.40 18.09 9.83
C GLU A 119 -28.27 16.99 10.90
N GLU A 120 -29.18 16.96 11.88
CA GLU A 120 -29.22 15.96 12.94
C GLU A 120 -29.41 14.55 12.38
N ILE A 121 -30.27 14.37 11.41
CA ILE A 121 -30.53 13.10 10.75
C ILE A 121 -29.32 12.64 9.92
N LEU A 122 -28.67 13.58 9.23
CA LEU A 122 -27.44 13.26 8.49
C LEU A 122 -26.33 12.80 9.43
N LYS A 123 -26.15 13.48 10.58
CA LYS A 123 -25.20 13.08 11.62
C LYS A 123 -25.52 11.70 12.17
N TYR A 124 -26.77 11.47 12.54
CA TYR A 124 -27.23 10.16 13.01
C TYR A 124 -26.93 9.04 12.01
N LYS A 125 -27.30 9.23 10.75
CA LYS A 125 -27.06 8.24 9.69
C LYS A 125 -25.56 7.95 9.51
N ALA A 126 -24.72 8.97 9.50
CA ALA A 126 -23.28 8.82 9.36
C ALA A 126 -22.68 8.02 10.53
N ILE A 127 -23.05 8.33 11.76
CA ILE A 127 -22.54 7.65 12.95
C ILE A 127 -23.07 6.21 13.04
N THR A 128 -24.36 5.99 12.76
CA THR A 128 -24.93 4.63 12.72
C THR A 128 -24.26 3.76 11.66
N ASN A 129 -23.98 4.32 10.48
CA ASN A 129 -23.22 3.64 9.44
C ASN A 129 -21.77 3.34 9.88
N LEU A 130 -21.12 4.26 10.60
CA LEU A 130 -19.79 4.01 11.17
C LEU A 130 -19.83 2.84 12.15
N ILE A 131 -20.80 2.82 13.09
CA ILE A 131 -20.99 1.72 14.04
C ILE A 131 -21.17 0.38 13.29
N ASN A 132 -22.01 0.36 12.26
CA ASN A 132 -22.23 -0.82 11.44
C ASN A 132 -20.95 -1.29 10.75
N GLN A 133 -20.18 -0.39 10.16
CA GLN A 133 -18.92 -0.75 9.50
C GLN A 133 -17.87 -1.23 10.50
N LEU A 134 -17.75 -0.60 11.66
CA LEU A 134 -16.86 -1.07 12.71
C LEU A 134 -17.27 -2.47 13.23
N THR A 135 -18.58 -2.73 13.29
CA THR A 135 -19.11 -4.07 13.63
C THR A 135 -18.75 -5.12 12.58
N ILE A 136 -18.87 -4.79 11.29
CA ILE A 136 -18.51 -5.71 10.19
C ILE A 136 -17.00 -6.02 10.18
N VAL A 137 -16.16 -5.06 10.53
CA VAL A 137 -14.70 -5.25 10.57
C VAL A 137 -14.21 -5.87 11.88
N SER A 138 -15.06 -5.92 12.92
CA SER A 138 -14.73 -6.55 14.20
C SER A 138 -14.58 -8.07 14.04
N LYS A 139 -13.71 -8.67 14.85
CA LYS A 139 -13.54 -10.14 14.87
C LYS A 139 -14.58 -10.88 15.72
N PHE A 140 -15.19 -10.15 16.64
CA PHE A 140 -16.24 -10.70 17.50
C PHE A 140 -17.54 -9.96 17.21
N LYS A 141 -18.62 -10.72 16.99
CA LYS A 141 -19.96 -10.16 16.89
C LYS A 141 -20.31 -9.52 18.23
N ILE A 142 -20.93 -8.34 18.16
CA ILE A 142 -21.54 -7.70 19.31
C ILE A 142 -22.59 -8.68 19.85
N ASP A 143 -22.46 -9.06 21.13
CA ASP A 143 -23.57 -9.64 21.86
C ASP A 143 -24.62 -8.52 22.00
N GLU A 144 -25.87 -8.77 21.63
CA GLU A 144 -26.96 -7.77 21.72
C GLU A 144 -27.08 -7.15 23.10
N HIS A 145 -26.57 -7.83 24.14
CA HIS A 145 -26.58 -7.36 25.53
C HIS A 145 -25.33 -6.55 25.91
N ILE A 146 -24.17 -6.74 25.27
CA ILE A 146 -22.90 -6.13 25.72
C ILE A 146 -22.55 -4.85 24.95
N LYS A 147 -23.11 -4.66 23.74
CA LYS A 147 -22.93 -3.46 22.91
C LYS A 147 -21.47 -2.97 22.80
N THR A 148 -20.54 -3.93 22.74
CA THR A 148 -19.09 -3.68 22.65
C THR A 148 -18.54 -4.19 21.33
N ILE A 149 -17.79 -3.36 20.63
CA ILE A 149 -17.05 -3.71 19.40
C ILE A 149 -15.63 -4.05 19.78
N CYS A 150 -15.15 -5.24 19.35
CA CYS A 150 -13.78 -5.67 19.56
C CYS A 150 -13.00 -5.60 18.25
N LEU A 151 -12.04 -4.69 18.17
CA LEU A 151 -11.11 -4.55 17.06
C LEU A 151 -9.79 -5.23 17.37
N ILE A 152 -9.27 -6.03 16.44
CA ILE A 152 -7.99 -6.72 16.56
C ILE A 152 -7.23 -6.52 15.26
N GLN A 153 -6.01 -6.02 15.38
CA GLN A 153 -5.10 -5.89 14.25
C GLN A 153 -3.67 -6.21 14.72
N ASP A 154 -3.00 -7.12 14.00
CA ASP A 154 -1.70 -7.66 14.39
C ASP A 154 -1.72 -8.19 15.83
N ASN A 155 -0.91 -7.64 16.75
CA ASN A 155 -0.87 -7.98 18.17
C ASN A 155 -1.62 -6.96 19.06
N SER A 156 -2.39 -6.05 18.44
CA SER A 156 -3.09 -4.97 19.13
C SER A 156 -4.59 -5.27 19.23
N PHE A 157 -5.18 -4.91 20.36
CA PHE A 157 -6.57 -5.15 20.68
C PHE A 157 -7.21 -3.88 21.24
N LEU A 158 -8.45 -3.62 20.87
CA LEU A 158 -9.24 -2.49 21.37
C LEU A 158 -10.70 -2.88 21.54
N GLU A 159 -11.27 -2.54 22.69
CA GLU A 159 -12.71 -2.61 22.97
C GLU A 159 -13.31 -1.20 22.91
N LEU A 160 -14.43 -1.08 22.19
CA LEU A 160 -15.24 0.13 22.08
C LEU A 160 -16.61 -0.16 22.68
N GLU A 161 -16.98 0.53 23.76
CA GLU A 161 -18.33 0.49 24.32
C GLU A 161 -19.17 1.57 23.63
N ILE A 162 -20.32 1.16 23.06
CA ILE A 162 -21.22 2.08 22.31
C ILE A 162 -22.43 2.50 23.16
N ASP A 163 -22.61 1.90 24.32
CA ASP A 163 -23.77 2.19 25.18
C ASP A 163 -23.83 3.60 25.76
N ASN A 164 -22.69 4.21 25.94
CA ASN A 164 -22.55 5.49 26.61
C ASN A 164 -22.50 6.67 25.63
N ILE A 165 -23.08 6.52 24.42
CA ILE A 165 -23.15 7.64 23.48
C ILE A 165 -24.08 8.70 24.07
N VAL A 166 -23.54 9.89 24.31
CA VAL A 166 -24.28 11.04 24.76
C VAL A 166 -24.81 11.79 23.53
N TYR A 167 -26.12 12.06 23.52
CA TYR A 167 -26.79 12.75 22.41
C TYR A 167 -26.13 14.08 22.04
N GLU A 168 -25.74 14.86 23.06
CA GLU A 168 -25.11 16.17 22.89
C GLU A 168 -23.81 16.03 22.05
N GLU A 169 -23.08 14.95 22.20
CA GLU A 169 -21.85 14.68 21.44
C GLU A 169 -22.14 14.40 19.95
N PHE A 170 -23.30 13.81 19.61
CA PHE A 170 -23.74 13.68 18.23
C PHE A 170 -23.91 15.01 17.53
N LEU A 171 -24.39 16.03 18.25
CA LEU A 171 -24.58 17.36 17.71
C LEU A 171 -23.27 18.14 17.54
N GLU A 172 -22.26 17.82 18.33
CA GLU A 172 -20.95 18.46 18.25
C GLU A 172 -20.10 17.98 17.08
N VAL A 173 -20.48 16.91 16.39
CA VAL A 173 -19.78 16.45 15.16
C VAL A 173 -19.80 17.54 14.10
N LYS A 174 -18.63 18.12 13.85
CA LYS A 174 -18.50 19.28 12.94
C LYS A 174 -18.55 18.90 11.47
N ASN A 175 -17.99 17.74 11.10
CA ASN A 175 -17.85 17.36 9.70
C ASN A 175 -18.05 15.88 9.46
N ILE A 176 -19.26 15.51 9.05
CA ILE A 176 -19.62 14.12 8.71
C ILE A 176 -18.95 13.59 7.43
N THR A 177 -18.36 14.48 6.62
CA THR A 177 -17.71 14.10 5.37
C THR A 177 -16.55 13.15 5.63
N PHE A 178 -15.75 13.39 6.67
CA PHE A 178 -14.64 12.54 7.06
C PHE A 178 -15.09 11.14 7.49
N ILE A 179 -16.24 11.03 8.19
CA ILE A 179 -16.83 9.75 8.56
C ILE A 179 -17.20 8.95 7.30
N ASN A 180 -17.87 9.58 6.36
CA ASN A 180 -18.29 8.95 5.12
C ASN A 180 -17.09 8.53 4.25
N GLN A 181 -16.06 9.37 4.18
CA GLN A 181 -14.81 9.05 3.49
C GLN A 181 -14.09 7.86 4.13
N TYR A 182 -13.98 7.84 5.45
CA TYR A 182 -13.41 6.71 6.19
C TYR A 182 -14.14 5.40 5.90
N ILE A 183 -15.48 5.42 5.95
CA ILE A 183 -16.31 4.26 5.63
C ILE A 183 -16.04 3.78 4.21
N SER A 184 -16.00 4.70 3.24
CA SER A 184 -15.67 4.38 1.85
C SER A 184 -14.28 3.76 1.72
N ASP A 185 -13.28 4.30 2.39
CA ASP A 185 -11.90 3.83 2.34
C ASP A 185 -11.73 2.42 2.90
N ILE A 186 -12.32 2.13 4.07
CA ILE A 186 -12.21 0.79 4.69
C ILE A 186 -13.04 -0.28 3.98
N THR A 187 -14.06 0.11 3.22
CA THR A 187 -14.88 -0.82 2.43
C THR A 187 -14.30 -1.11 1.06
N SER A 188 -13.68 -0.11 0.42
CA SER A 188 -13.20 -0.20 -0.96
C SER A 188 -11.78 -0.76 -1.08
N TYR A 189 -10.91 -0.56 -0.08
CA TYR A 189 -9.49 -0.88 -0.17
C TYR A 189 -9.02 -1.72 1.02
N LYS A 190 -8.60 -2.96 0.75
CA LYS A 190 -8.16 -3.91 1.78
C LYS A 190 -6.92 -3.41 2.54
N GLU A 191 -5.99 -2.77 1.85
CA GLU A 191 -4.77 -2.21 2.41
C GLU A 191 -5.08 -1.05 3.37
N LYS A 192 -5.95 -0.12 2.95
CA LYS A 192 -6.43 0.97 3.81
C LYS A 192 -7.15 0.43 5.04
N LYS A 193 -8.02 -0.57 4.87
CA LYS A 193 -8.76 -1.18 5.97
C LYS A 193 -7.84 -1.64 7.09
N SER A 194 -6.80 -2.41 6.78
CA SER A 194 -5.86 -2.94 7.78
C SER A 194 -5.12 -1.82 8.51
N LEU A 195 -4.64 -0.83 7.78
CA LEU A 195 -3.90 0.30 8.32
C LEU A 195 -4.81 1.20 9.18
N PHE A 196 -6.00 1.53 8.69
CA PHE A 196 -6.94 2.42 9.38
C PHE A 196 -7.47 1.81 10.67
N ILE A 197 -7.69 0.49 10.72
CA ILE A 197 -8.01 -0.22 11.96
C ILE A 197 -6.85 -0.13 12.95
N LYS A 198 -5.61 -0.28 12.47
CA LYS A 198 -4.42 -0.12 13.32
C LYS A 198 -4.29 1.28 13.88
N GLU A 199 -4.49 2.30 13.05
CA GLU A 199 -4.49 3.71 13.49
C GLU A 199 -5.62 4.00 14.48
N LEU A 200 -6.81 3.41 14.29
CA LEU A 200 -7.91 3.53 15.23
C LEU A 200 -7.56 2.96 16.60
N ILE A 201 -6.93 1.78 16.63
CA ILE A 201 -6.46 1.16 17.88
C ILE A 201 -5.43 2.07 18.55
N ASN A 202 -4.45 2.59 17.80
CA ASN A 202 -3.43 3.48 18.33
C ASN A 202 -4.02 4.79 18.88
N PHE A 203 -4.95 5.39 18.14
CA PHE A 203 -5.58 6.66 18.50
C PHE A 203 -6.34 6.58 19.83
N LEU A 204 -7.01 5.46 20.06
CA LEU A 204 -7.87 5.26 21.23
C LEU A 204 -7.22 4.45 22.38
N SER A 205 -6.01 3.95 22.20
CA SER A 205 -5.35 3.07 23.19
C SER A 205 -5.21 3.69 24.58
N ASN A 206 -5.01 5.00 24.66
CA ASN A 206 -4.80 5.75 25.89
C ASN A 206 -6.09 6.20 26.58
N LYS A 207 -7.28 5.91 26.00
CA LYS A 207 -8.57 6.30 26.52
C LYS A 207 -9.26 5.15 27.23
N THR A 208 -10.13 5.44 28.18
CA THR A 208 -10.93 4.41 28.86
C THR A 208 -11.97 3.81 27.91
N LYS A 209 -12.39 2.57 28.11
CA LYS A 209 -13.35 1.88 27.24
C LYS A 209 -14.62 2.69 26.97
N LYS A 210 -15.14 3.36 28.00
CA LYS A 210 -16.39 4.15 27.94
C LYS A 210 -16.24 5.44 27.15
N GLU A 211 -15.05 6.05 27.17
CA GLU A 211 -14.78 7.32 26.49
C GLU A 211 -14.39 7.17 25.03
N ARG A 212 -13.88 6.00 24.65
CA ARG A 212 -13.26 5.77 23.33
C ARG A 212 -14.16 6.15 22.15
N PHE A 213 -15.43 5.74 22.21
CA PHE A 213 -16.32 6.00 21.09
C PHE A 213 -16.67 7.49 20.95
N ASN A 214 -16.93 8.15 22.07
CA ASN A 214 -17.20 9.58 22.11
C ASN A 214 -15.99 10.40 21.65
N GLU A 215 -14.79 10.06 22.15
CA GLU A 215 -13.54 10.66 21.69
C GLU A 215 -13.30 10.46 20.18
N LEU A 216 -13.62 9.27 19.66
CA LEU A 216 -13.54 9.02 18.22
C LEU A 216 -14.45 9.96 17.43
N ILE A 217 -15.70 10.13 17.86
CA ILE A 217 -16.67 11.00 17.18
C ILE A 217 -16.24 12.47 17.24
N LEU A 218 -15.85 12.95 18.40
CA LEU A 218 -15.47 14.35 18.63
C LEU A 218 -14.22 14.75 17.84
N TYR A 219 -13.24 13.86 17.78
CA TYR A 219 -11.94 14.09 17.12
C TYR A 219 -11.78 13.31 15.82
N PHE A 220 -12.89 13.02 15.12
CA PHE A 220 -12.87 12.17 13.94
C PHE A 220 -12.03 12.74 12.79
N GLU A 221 -12.03 14.06 12.63
CA GLU A 221 -11.21 14.76 11.63
C GLU A 221 -9.73 14.52 11.88
N GLU A 222 -9.24 14.75 13.11
CA GLU A 222 -7.85 14.51 13.50
C GLU A 222 -7.46 13.03 13.30
N PHE A 223 -8.34 12.12 13.67
CA PHE A 223 -8.13 10.70 13.46
C PHE A 223 -8.00 10.36 11.97
N TYR A 224 -8.89 10.89 11.12
CA TYR A 224 -8.87 10.60 9.68
C TYR A 224 -7.64 11.20 8.99
N GLU A 225 -7.18 12.38 9.37
CA GLU A 225 -5.93 12.98 8.90
C GLU A 225 -4.72 12.11 9.26
N LYS A 226 -4.68 11.56 10.49
CA LYS A 226 -3.64 10.59 10.88
C LYS A 226 -3.68 9.33 10.02
N CYS A 227 -4.88 8.83 9.70
CA CYS A 227 -5.01 7.71 8.76
C CYS A 227 -4.42 8.03 7.38
N GLY A 228 -4.68 9.23 6.85
CA GLY A 228 -4.12 9.71 5.59
C GLY A 228 -2.59 9.74 5.61
N THR A 229 -2.02 10.40 6.60
CA THR A 229 -0.55 10.48 6.78
C THR A 229 0.10 9.08 6.90
N SER A 230 -0.50 8.20 7.69
CA SER A 230 -0.02 6.83 7.83
C SER A 230 -0.11 6.03 6.53
N PHE A 231 -1.13 6.27 5.72
CA PHE A 231 -1.27 5.61 4.42
C PHE A 231 -0.25 6.13 3.40
N GLU A 232 0.02 7.42 3.35
CA GLU A 232 1.08 8.01 2.53
C GLU A 232 2.45 7.43 2.89
N TYR A 233 2.75 7.36 4.19
CA TYR A 233 3.98 6.72 4.67
C TYR A 233 4.06 5.23 4.28
N TYR A 234 2.96 4.49 4.38
CA TYR A 234 2.89 3.10 3.93
C TYR A 234 3.17 2.95 2.43
N LEU A 235 2.57 3.79 1.60
CA LEU A 235 2.78 3.78 0.15
C LEU A 235 4.23 4.12 -0.22
N SER A 236 4.81 5.11 0.46
CA SER A 236 6.20 5.50 0.28
C SER A 236 7.15 4.34 0.61
N ASN A 237 6.98 3.72 1.78
CA ASN A 237 7.77 2.55 2.19
C ASN A 237 7.59 1.35 1.25
N PHE A 238 6.36 1.11 0.80
CA PHE A 238 6.08 0.02 -0.16
C PHE A 238 6.78 0.27 -1.48
N SER A 239 6.71 1.48 -2.01
CA SER A 239 7.40 1.89 -3.23
C SER A 239 8.91 1.77 -3.08
N PHE A 240 9.47 2.24 -1.97
CA PHE A 240 10.90 2.12 -1.67
C PHE A 240 11.37 0.66 -1.62
N ASN A 241 10.65 -0.21 -0.89
CA ASN A 241 10.99 -1.62 -0.79
C ASN A 241 10.89 -2.36 -2.14
N LYS A 242 9.88 -2.04 -2.95
CA LYS A 242 9.74 -2.57 -4.31
C LYS A 242 10.94 -2.17 -5.18
N ILE A 243 11.32 -0.89 -5.16
CA ILE A 243 12.49 -0.39 -5.88
C ILE A 243 13.77 -1.08 -5.43
N LYS A 244 13.94 -1.26 -4.11
CA LYS A 244 15.10 -1.94 -3.54
C LYS A 244 15.17 -3.40 -4.02
N LEU A 245 14.06 -4.13 -4.01
CA LEU A 245 14.01 -5.52 -4.47
C LEU A 245 14.34 -5.65 -5.96
N GLU A 246 13.79 -4.77 -6.79
CA GLU A 246 14.10 -4.72 -8.22
C GLU A 246 15.59 -4.44 -8.47
N LEU A 247 16.17 -3.52 -7.68
CA LEU A 247 17.58 -3.18 -7.73
C LEU A 247 18.47 -4.37 -7.32
N ASP A 248 18.16 -5.02 -6.20
CA ASP A 248 18.92 -6.16 -5.70
C ASP A 248 18.89 -7.34 -6.71
N ASN A 249 17.73 -7.60 -7.33
CA ASN A 249 17.59 -8.61 -8.38
C ASN A 249 18.43 -8.26 -9.62
N SER A 250 18.41 -7.02 -10.07
CA SER A 250 19.20 -6.57 -11.22
C SER A 250 20.70 -6.69 -10.96
N VAL A 251 21.17 -6.27 -9.77
CA VAL A 251 22.58 -6.41 -9.37
C VAL A 251 22.99 -7.90 -9.32
N LEU A 252 22.11 -8.77 -8.81
CA LEU A 252 22.38 -10.21 -8.78
C LEU A 252 22.52 -10.79 -10.19
N ASP A 253 21.65 -10.39 -11.12
CA ASP A 253 21.68 -10.89 -12.51
C ASP A 253 22.92 -10.39 -13.25
N TYR A 254 23.34 -9.14 -13.08
CA TYR A 254 24.62 -8.65 -13.60
C TYR A 254 25.80 -9.41 -13.01
N SER A 255 25.80 -9.66 -11.70
CA SER A 255 26.86 -10.44 -11.05
C SER A 255 26.94 -11.89 -11.58
N LYS A 256 25.80 -12.54 -11.85
CA LYS A 256 25.76 -13.87 -12.48
C LYS A 256 26.35 -13.84 -13.88
N ASN A 257 25.98 -12.85 -14.70
CA ASN A 257 26.49 -12.71 -16.06
C ASN A 257 28.02 -12.48 -16.08
N ILE A 258 28.54 -11.62 -15.20
CA ILE A 258 29.98 -11.41 -15.05
C ILE A 258 30.69 -12.72 -14.65
N ARG A 259 30.16 -13.45 -13.68
CA ARG A 259 30.73 -14.74 -13.25
C ARG A 259 30.68 -15.78 -14.36
N ALA A 260 29.65 -15.81 -15.20
CA ALA A 260 29.57 -16.70 -16.36
C ALA A 260 30.70 -16.40 -17.33
N ILE A 261 30.99 -15.15 -17.65
CA ILE A 261 32.11 -14.71 -18.48
C ILE A 261 33.45 -15.13 -17.85
N ILE A 262 33.62 -14.93 -16.55
CA ILE A 262 34.83 -15.33 -15.82
C ILE A 262 35.05 -16.82 -15.89
N ASN A 263 34.03 -17.64 -15.64
CA ASN A 263 34.13 -19.09 -15.63
C ASN A 263 34.45 -19.65 -17.04
N ASP A 264 33.81 -19.10 -18.09
CA ASP A 264 34.11 -19.47 -19.48
C ASP A 264 35.55 -19.12 -19.86
N SER A 265 36.03 -17.97 -19.38
CA SER A 265 37.41 -17.56 -19.62
C SER A 265 38.44 -18.42 -18.86
N GLN A 266 38.18 -18.78 -17.60
CA GLN A 266 39.12 -19.53 -16.77
C GLN A 266 39.51 -20.90 -17.35
N SER A 267 38.55 -21.65 -17.90
CA SER A 267 38.82 -22.96 -18.51
C SER A 267 39.76 -22.86 -19.73
N LYS A 268 39.63 -21.78 -20.49
CA LYS A 268 40.46 -21.52 -21.68
C LYS A 268 41.82 -20.98 -21.32
N LEU A 269 41.93 -20.23 -20.20
CA LEU A 269 43.19 -19.70 -19.70
C LEU A 269 44.21 -20.77 -19.29
N ILE A 270 43.74 -21.91 -18.80
CA ILE A 270 44.60 -23.05 -18.46
C ILE A 270 45.14 -23.73 -19.71
N ALA A 271 44.37 -23.76 -20.80
CA ALA A 271 44.75 -24.38 -22.04
C ALA A 271 45.91 -23.65 -22.75
N ILE A 272 46.03 -22.34 -22.60
CA ILE A 272 47.06 -21.50 -23.26
C ILE A 272 48.47 -21.91 -22.81
N PRO A 273 48.86 -21.88 -21.52
CA PRO A 273 50.18 -22.30 -21.08
C PRO A 273 50.45 -23.75 -21.40
N ALA A 274 49.48 -24.64 -21.29
CA ALA A 274 49.63 -26.05 -21.61
C ALA A 274 49.99 -26.30 -23.10
N ALA A 275 49.29 -25.63 -24.00
CA ALA A 275 49.55 -25.72 -25.44
C ALA A 275 50.97 -25.21 -25.80
N PHE A 276 51.38 -24.09 -25.18
CA PHE A 276 52.72 -23.55 -25.41
C PHE A 276 53.84 -24.43 -24.83
N ILE A 277 53.67 -25.01 -23.64
CA ILE A 277 54.60 -25.95 -23.04
C ILE A 277 54.77 -27.18 -23.95
N LEU A 278 53.66 -27.75 -24.42
CA LEU A 278 53.66 -28.87 -25.37
C LEU A 278 54.35 -28.48 -26.68
N GLY A 279 54.07 -27.33 -27.24
CA GLY A 279 54.70 -26.79 -28.42
C GLY A 279 56.22 -26.63 -28.24
N ALA A 280 56.61 -25.96 -27.16
CA ALA A 280 58.01 -25.72 -26.84
C ALA A 280 58.81 -27.05 -26.63
N SER A 281 58.17 -28.05 -26.00
CA SER A 281 58.79 -29.37 -25.79
C SER A 281 59.05 -30.14 -27.07
N GLN A 282 58.44 -29.76 -28.18
CA GLN A 282 58.59 -30.41 -29.47
C GLN A 282 59.61 -29.74 -30.41
N ILE A 283 60.21 -28.63 -30.00
CA ILE A 283 61.20 -27.88 -30.80
C ILE A 283 62.48 -28.71 -30.97
N ASP A 284 62.92 -28.79 -32.18
CA ASP A 284 64.23 -29.37 -32.50
C ASP A 284 65.30 -28.27 -32.41
N TYR A 285 66.10 -28.34 -31.34
CA TYR A 285 67.18 -27.39 -31.10
C TYR A 285 68.45 -27.68 -31.89
N THR A 286 68.54 -28.86 -32.54
CA THR A 286 69.70 -29.22 -33.37
C THR A 286 69.57 -28.66 -34.80
N ASN A 287 68.33 -28.60 -35.33
CA ASN A 287 68.03 -27.98 -36.61
C ASN A 287 66.97 -26.97 -36.52
N PRO A 288 67.29 -25.67 -36.21
CA PRO A 288 66.31 -24.59 -35.94
C PRO A 288 65.33 -24.36 -37.07
N PHE A 289 65.71 -24.53 -38.34
CA PHE A 289 64.86 -24.37 -39.52
C PHE A 289 64.18 -25.65 -40.01
N ALA A 290 64.19 -26.70 -39.21
CA ALA A 290 63.46 -27.93 -39.56
C ALA A 290 61.98 -27.58 -39.83
N LEU A 291 61.37 -28.22 -40.83
CA LEU A 291 59.97 -28.04 -41.19
C LEU A 291 59.02 -28.15 -39.95
N LYS A 292 59.37 -29.03 -39.02
CA LYS A 292 58.66 -29.25 -37.75
C LYS A 292 58.62 -27.97 -36.93
N ASN A 293 59.75 -27.26 -36.79
CA ASN A 293 59.80 -25.98 -36.01
C ASN A 293 59.01 -24.87 -36.69
N CYS A 294 59.08 -24.81 -38.04
CA CYS A 294 58.24 -23.81 -38.78
C CYS A 294 56.74 -24.06 -38.56
N ILE A 295 56.31 -25.36 -38.59
CA ILE A 295 54.92 -25.71 -38.34
C ILE A 295 54.52 -25.34 -36.90
N ILE A 296 55.37 -25.59 -35.88
CA ILE A 296 55.12 -25.24 -34.49
C ILE A 296 54.90 -23.71 -34.32
N VAL A 297 55.81 -22.91 -34.93
CA VAL A 297 55.69 -21.43 -34.86
C VAL A 297 54.42 -20.93 -35.53
N ILE A 298 54.16 -21.40 -36.75
CA ILE A 298 52.93 -21.02 -37.48
C ILE A 298 51.69 -21.42 -36.66
N SER A 299 51.67 -22.62 -36.09
CA SER A 299 50.58 -23.09 -35.25
C SER A 299 50.42 -22.25 -33.97
N ALA A 300 51.52 -21.80 -33.34
CA ALA A 300 51.50 -20.96 -32.17
C ALA A 300 50.90 -19.58 -32.50
N PHE A 301 51.27 -18.97 -33.62
CA PHE A 301 50.67 -17.69 -34.05
C PHE A 301 49.20 -17.85 -34.43
N LEU A 302 48.80 -18.89 -35.11
CA LEU A 302 47.41 -19.18 -35.45
C LEU A 302 46.59 -19.39 -34.17
N PHE A 303 47.11 -20.13 -33.20
CA PHE A 303 46.49 -20.36 -31.90
C PHE A 303 46.32 -19.04 -31.15
N SER A 304 47.37 -18.18 -31.11
CA SER A 304 47.30 -16.88 -30.46
C SER A 304 46.28 -15.97 -31.13
N TYR A 305 46.12 -16.04 -32.44
CA TYR A 305 45.10 -15.29 -33.18
C TYR A 305 43.68 -15.73 -32.78
N ILE A 306 43.42 -17.05 -32.70
CA ILE A 306 42.13 -17.61 -32.30
C ILE A 306 41.81 -17.20 -30.86
N ILE A 307 42.77 -17.29 -29.94
CA ILE A 307 42.60 -16.87 -28.55
C ILE A 307 42.36 -15.37 -28.46
N SER A 308 43.00 -14.55 -29.27
CA SER A 308 42.80 -13.11 -29.32
C SER A 308 41.39 -12.75 -29.76
N ILE A 309 40.80 -13.44 -30.73
CA ILE A 309 39.39 -13.28 -31.11
C ILE A 309 38.48 -13.63 -29.94
N PHE A 310 38.77 -14.72 -29.24
CA PHE A 310 38.00 -15.13 -28.08
C PHE A 310 38.05 -14.06 -26.94
N ILE A 311 39.26 -13.56 -26.63
CA ILE A 311 39.43 -12.53 -25.59
C ILE A 311 38.67 -11.26 -25.98
N ASN A 312 38.75 -10.81 -27.24
CA ASN A 312 38.02 -9.64 -27.72
C ASN A 312 36.51 -9.83 -27.60
N ASN A 313 35.96 -11.00 -27.90
CA ASN A 313 34.55 -11.29 -27.71
C ASN A 313 34.13 -11.20 -26.24
N GLN A 314 34.99 -11.63 -25.28
CA GLN A 314 34.73 -11.49 -23.87
C GLN A 314 34.80 -10.03 -23.41
N ILE A 315 35.73 -9.21 -23.93
CA ILE A 315 35.82 -7.77 -23.65
C ILE A 315 34.55 -7.08 -24.15
N ASN A 316 34.11 -7.34 -25.38
CA ASN A 316 32.87 -6.78 -25.92
C ASN A 316 31.65 -7.17 -25.09
N ALA A 317 31.57 -8.42 -24.58
CA ALA A 317 30.50 -8.85 -23.71
C ALA A 317 30.49 -8.08 -22.37
N ILE A 318 31.67 -7.79 -21.83
CA ILE A 318 31.81 -6.94 -20.61
C ILE A 318 31.37 -5.51 -20.89
N GLU A 319 31.75 -4.91 -22.02
CA GLU A 319 31.33 -3.56 -22.42
C GLU A 319 29.82 -3.45 -22.57
N ILE A 320 29.16 -4.44 -23.17
CA ILE A 320 27.69 -4.49 -23.26
C ILE A 320 27.05 -4.52 -21.87
N ILE A 321 27.61 -5.27 -20.92
CA ILE A 321 27.12 -5.29 -19.54
C ILE A 321 27.33 -3.95 -18.86
N GLU A 322 28.45 -3.27 -19.07
CA GLU A 322 28.77 -1.95 -18.53
C GLU A 322 27.81 -0.87 -19.05
N ASP A 323 27.54 -0.88 -20.36
CA ASP A 323 26.59 0.03 -21.01
C ASP A 323 25.17 -0.19 -20.46
N ASN A 324 24.73 -1.45 -20.35
CA ASN A 324 23.42 -1.77 -19.77
C ASN A 324 23.31 -1.33 -18.32
N LEU A 325 24.36 -1.52 -17.51
CA LEU A 325 24.44 -1.10 -16.12
C LEU A 325 24.34 0.43 -16.00
N THR A 326 25.06 1.15 -16.86
CA THR A 326 25.07 2.63 -16.90
C THR A 326 23.71 3.18 -17.33
N ASN A 327 23.10 2.59 -18.35
CA ASN A 327 21.75 2.94 -18.79
C ASN A 327 20.72 2.68 -17.70
N TYR A 328 20.78 1.52 -17.06
CA TYR A 328 19.89 1.19 -15.95
C TYR A 328 20.02 2.17 -14.79
N LYS A 329 21.26 2.50 -14.40
CA LYS A 329 21.57 3.50 -13.36
C LYS A 329 21.01 4.90 -13.71
N SER A 330 21.08 5.30 -14.97
CA SER A 330 20.55 6.58 -15.45
C SER A 330 19.01 6.63 -15.46
N VAL A 331 18.36 5.55 -15.90
CA VAL A 331 16.89 5.39 -15.89
C VAL A 331 16.37 5.41 -14.47
N TYR A 332 17.03 4.69 -13.56
CA TYR A 332 16.67 4.68 -12.14
C TYR A 332 16.78 6.05 -11.48
N LYS A 333 17.83 6.80 -11.80
CA LYS A 333 17.97 8.18 -11.30
C LYS A 333 16.86 9.11 -11.80
N ARG A 334 16.40 8.95 -13.06
CA ARG A 334 15.38 9.82 -13.66
C ARG A 334 13.96 9.45 -13.28
N SER A 335 13.58 8.17 -13.38
CA SER A 335 12.17 7.75 -13.21
C SER A 335 11.72 7.74 -11.75
N LYS A 336 12.63 7.48 -10.83
CA LYS A 336 12.30 7.33 -9.40
C LYS A 336 12.51 8.62 -8.58
N ALA A 337 13.32 9.57 -9.07
CA ALA A 337 13.39 10.90 -8.49
C ALA A 337 12.07 11.67 -8.57
N ASN A 338 11.24 11.35 -9.57
CA ASN A 338 9.93 12.00 -9.76
C ASN A 338 8.78 11.31 -8.99
N GLN A 339 9.03 10.19 -8.32
CA GLN A 339 8.02 9.41 -7.59
C GLN A 339 8.12 9.50 -6.07
N LEU A 340 9.19 10.09 -5.55
CA LEU A 340 9.41 10.28 -4.12
C LEU A 340 9.35 11.78 -3.82
N GLU A 341 8.37 12.17 -3.02
CA GLU A 341 8.21 13.56 -2.57
C GLU A 341 9.12 13.88 -1.37
N ASP A 342 9.58 12.85 -0.62
CA ASP A 342 10.48 13.03 0.51
C ASP A 342 11.95 13.06 0.06
N GLU A 343 12.62 14.20 0.24
CA GLU A 343 14.04 14.40 -0.06
C GLU A 343 14.97 13.42 0.67
N ARG A 344 14.61 12.98 1.89
CA ARG A 344 15.41 12.04 2.68
C ARG A 344 15.36 10.63 2.09
N GLU A 345 14.20 10.18 1.66
CA GLU A 345 14.05 8.88 1.01
C GLU A 345 14.74 8.86 -0.35
N LEU A 346 14.66 9.96 -1.08
CA LEU A 346 15.37 10.12 -2.36
C LEU A 346 16.89 10.04 -2.18
N ASP A 347 17.44 10.67 -1.14
CA ASP A 347 18.89 10.63 -0.85
C ASP A 347 19.32 9.22 -0.41
N ASN A 348 18.54 8.56 0.41
CA ASN A 348 18.78 7.17 0.81
C ASN A 348 18.75 6.22 -0.39
N LEU A 349 17.81 6.39 -1.31
CA LEU A 349 17.73 5.62 -2.55
C LEU A 349 18.94 5.87 -3.44
N LYS A 350 19.36 7.14 -3.62
CA LYS A 350 20.55 7.49 -4.39
C LYS A 350 21.80 6.83 -3.81
N LYS A 351 22.00 6.87 -2.48
CA LYS A 351 23.11 6.21 -1.79
C LYS A 351 23.10 4.70 -1.98
N LEU A 352 21.93 4.08 -1.89
CA LEU A 352 21.75 2.64 -2.07
C LEU A 352 22.08 2.22 -3.51
N ILE A 353 21.59 2.93 -4.54
CA ILE A 353 21.90 2.72 -5.94
C ILE A 353 23.41 2.80 -6.17
N ILE A 354 24.05 3.89 -5.73
CA ILE A 354 25.48 4.09 -5.89
C ILE A 354 26.28 2.94 -5.24
N ARG A 355 25.92 2.56 -4.02
CA ARG A 355 26.62 1.50 -3.29
C ARG A 355 26.50 0.14 -3.94
N SER A 356 25.29 -0.22 -4.42
CA SER A 356 25.00 -1.50 -5.04
C SER A 356 25.73 -1.65 -6.37
N PHE A 357 25.72 -0.61 -7.21
CA PHE A 357 26.37 -0.65 -8.52
C PHE A 357 27.90 -0.46 -8.47
N ASN A 358 28.45 0.31 -7.55
CA ASN A 358 29.91 0.53 -7.48
C ASN A 358 30.70 -0.76 -7.30
N LYS A 359 30.16 -1.74 -6.57
CA LYS A 359 30.83 -3.04 -6.41
C LYS A 359 30.88 -3.80 -7.74
N THR A 360 29.80 -3.80 -8.48
CA THR A 360 29.68 -4.48 -9.78
C THR A 360 30.56 -3.78 -10.84
N GLU A 361 30.56 -2.44 -10.89
CA GLU A 361 31.43 -1.64 -11.77
C GLU A 361 32.92 -1.94 -11.50
N LYS A 362 33.30 -2.04 -10.22
CA LYS A 362 34.68 -2.39 -9.85
C LYS A 362 35.07 -3.80 -10.26
N GLU A 363 34.13 -4.75 -10.18
CA GLU A 363 34.36 -6.13 -10.64
C GLU A 363 34.50 -6.19 -12.15
N LEU A 364 33.69 -5.46 -12.93
CA LEU A 364 33.80 -5.33 -14.39
C LEU A 364 35.15 -4.78 -14.82
N SER A 365 35.59 -3.64 -14.28
CA SER A 365 36.85 -3.01 -14.63
C SER A 365 38.06 -3.90 -14.29
N SER A 366 37.98 -4.63 -13.17
CA SER A 366 39.00 -5.62 -12.79
C SER A 366 39.09 -6.77 -13.80
N GLN A 367 37.97 -7.28 -14.29
CA GLN A 367 37.94 -8.37 -15.29
C GLN A 367 38.44 -7.89 -16.66
N GLN A 368 38.03 -6.69 -17.10
CA GLN A 368 38.50 -6.10 -18.35
C GLN A 368 40.03 -5.92 -18.34
N SER A 369 40.60 -5.43 -17.23
CA SER A 369 42.07 -5.31 -17.07
C SER A 369 42.76 -6.69 -17.16
N ARG A 370 42.19 -7.72 -16.51
CA ARG A 370 42.76 -9.08 -16.54
C ARG A 370 42.73 -9.67 -17.95
N LEU A 371 41.65 -9.50 -18.70
CA LEU A 371 41.55 -9.94 -20.08
C LEU A 371 42.57 -9.24 -20.98
N GLY A 372 42.77 -7.93 -20.78
CA GLY A 372 43.81 -7.16 -21.47
C GLY A 372 45.23 -7.72 -21.19
N ILE A 373 45.56 -8.01 -19.93
CA ILE A 373 46.86 -8.64 -19.58
C ILE A 373 47.01 -9.99 -20.29
N LEU A 374 45.98 -10.81 -20.31
CA LEU A 374 45.99 -12.11 -20.97
C LEU A 374 46.22 -12.01 -22.47
N GLN A 375 45.69 -10.99 -23.13
CA GLN A 375 45.92 -10.74 -24.54
C GLN A 375 47.38 -10.41 -24.82
N TYR A 376 48.02 -9.61 -24.00
CA TYR A 376 49.44 -9.31 -24.11
C TYR A 376 50.31 -10.56 -23.82
N CYS A 377 49.98 -11.35 -22.78
CA CYS A 377 50.68 -12.57 -22.46
C CYS A 377 50.58 -13.59 -23.60
N ASN A 378 49.42 -13.75 -24.22
CA ASN A 378 49.20 -14.70 -25.32
C ASN A 378 50.11 -14.37 -26.53
N TRP A 379 50.18 -13.13 -26.95
CA TRP A 379 51.09 -12.70 -28.03
C TRP A 379 52.56 -12.75 -27.58
N GLY A 380 52.84 -12.35 -26.35
CA GLY A 380 54.21 -12.38 -25.79
C GLY A 380 54.82 -13.77 -25.80
N ILE A 381 54.03 -14.82 -25.50
CA ILE A 381 54.51 -16.21 -25.50
C ILE A 381 54.82 -16.67 -26.94
N SER A 382 53.98 -16.35 -27.93
CA SER A 382 54.23 -16.71 -29.34
C SER A 382 55.49 -16.02 -29.87
N VAL A 383 55.70 -14.74 -29.53
CA VAL A 383 56.91 -14.02 -29.88
C VAL A 383 58.14 -14.59 -29.18
N ALA A 384 58.03 -14.95 -27.88
CA ALA A 384 59.12 -15.56 -27.12
C ALA A 384 59.54 -16.94 -27.73
N LEU A 385 58.56 -17.69 -28.22
CA LEU A 385 58.79 -18.97 -28.89
C LEU A 385 59.58 -18.79 -30.22
N LEU A 386 59.20 -17.78 -31.02
CA LEU A 386 59.93 -17.40 -32.24
C LEU A 386 61.35 -16.97 -31.90
N LEU A 387 61.49 -16.07 -30.89
CA LEU A 387 62.80 -15.56 -30.44
C LEU A 387 63.71 -16.69 -29.91
N SER A 388 63.14 -17.69 -29.23
CA SER A 388 63.93 -18.84 -28.75
C SER A 388 64.52 -19.65 -29.90
N ILE A 389 63.77 -19.92 -30.96
CA ILE A 389 64.27 -20.59 -32.13
C ILE A 389 65.35 -19.76 -32.84
N PHE A 390 65.13 -18.45 -32.95
CA PHE A 390 66.10 -17.54 -33.54
C PHE A 390 67.40 -17.45 -32.74
N ALA A 391 67.31 -17.42 -31.39
CA ALA A 391 68.45 -17.44 -30.51
C ALA A 391 69.27 -18.72 -30.65
N VAL A 392 68.62 -19.89 -30.79
CA VAL A 392 69.33 -21.18 -31.08
C VAL A 392 70.00 -21.11 -32.42
N PHE A 393 69.37 -20.62 -33.46
CA PHE A 393 69.94 -20.39 -34.76
C PHE A 393 71.23 -19.53 -34.71
N LEU A 394 71.16 -18.37 -34.01
CA LEU A 394 72.31 -17.51 -33.84
C LEU A 394 73.45 -18.19 -33.04
N ASN A 395 73.09 -18.95 -32.03
CA ASN A 395 74.08 -19.71 -31.26
C ASN A 395 74.78 -20.79 -32.08
N ASN A 396 74.06 -21.51 -32.93
CA ASN A 396 74.58 -22.56 -33.74
C ASN A 396 75.38 -22.06 -34.97
N ASN A 397 75.01 -20.95 -35.57
CA ASN A 397 75.63 -20.40 -36.78
C ASN A 397 76.32 -19.05 -36.57
N GLY A 398 76.37 -18.57 -35.35
CA GLY A 398 76.81 -17.19 -35.04
C GLY A 398 78.26 -16.91 -35.42
N GLN A 399 79.12 -17.88 -35.26
CA GLN A 399 80.55 -17.76 -35.67
C GLN A 399 80.71 -17.63 -37.17
N GLU A 400 79.98 -18.39 -37.97
CA GLU A 400 80.02 -18.30 -39.41
C GLU A 400 79.39 -16.99 -39.91
N LEU A 401 78.27 -16.57 -39.36
CA LEU A 401 77.61 -15.30 -39.69
C LEU A 401 78.50 -14.11 -39.37
N TRP A 402 79.18 -14.15 -38.20
CA TRP A 402 80.11 -13.12 -37.83
C TRP A 402 81.33 -13.05 -38.76
N GLN A 403 81.86 -14.13 -39.17
CA GLN A 403 82.92 -14.20 -40.20
C GLN A 403 82.45 -13.67 -41.54
N GLN A 404 81.26 -14.02 -41.99
CA GLN A 404 80.70 -13.53 -43.26
C GLN A 404 80.41 -12.04 -43.18
N LEU A 405 79.88 -11.50 -42.05
CA LEU A 405 79.61 -10.08 -41.83
C LEU A 405 80.89 -9.29 -41.80
N THR A 406 81.92 -9.75 -41.13
CA THR A 406 83.26 -9.09 -41.09
C THR A 406 83.91 -9.10 -42.47
N LEU A 407 83.80 -10.17 -43.26
CA LEU A 407 84.25 -10.24 -44.65
C LEU A 407 83.45 -9.26 -45.57
N TYR A 408 82.16 -9.11 -45.34
CA TYR A 408 81.32 -8.17 -46.08
C TYR A 408 81.62 -6.74 -45.74
N LEU A 409 81.82 -6.41 -44.47
CA LEU A 409 82.20 -5.07 -44.01
C LEU A 409 83.61 -4.69 -44.49
N GLN A 410 84.58 -5.65 -44.53
CA GLN A 410 85.88 -5.42 -45.16
C GLN A 410 85.79 -5.15 -46.66
N LYS A 411 84.93 -5.87 -47.39
CA LYS A 411 84.67 -5.65 -48.81
C LYS A 411 83.95 -4.29 -49.07
N ALA A 412 83.15 -3.84 -48.15
CA ALA A 412 82.44 -2.56 -48.24
C ALA A 412 83.26 -1.32 -47.79
N GLY A 413 84.50 -1.49 -47.45
CA GLY A 413 85.42 -0.38 -47.10
C GLY A 413 85.26 0.20 -45.70
N PHE A 414 84.52 -0.44 -44.84
CA PHE A 414 84.48 -0.09 -43.41
C PHE A 414 85.61 -0.82 -42.69
N ARG A 415 86.58 -0.06 -42.22
CA ARG A 415 87.64 -0.53 -41.32
C ARG A 415 87.19 -0.53 -39.87
#